data_2aa5c88538f2a046c6a4b32a96ebc020
#
_entry.id   2aa5c88538f2a046c6a4b32a96ebc020
#
_cell.length_a   1.000
_cell.length_b   1.000
_cell.length_c   1.000
_cell.angle_alpha   90.00
_cell.angle_beta   90.00
_cell.angle_gamma   90.00
#
_symmetry.space_group_name_H-M   'P 1'
#
loop_
_entity.id
_entity.type
_entity.pdbx_description
1 polymer ?
#
loop_
_entity_poly.entity_id
_entity_poly.type
_entity_poly.pdbx_seq_one_letter_code
_entity_poly.pdbx_strand_id
1 'polypeptide(L)'
;MINQHEYGLSRGMIYPDNGPGLPWPGLVKVTPKLKHNMYPIYDNGKKYDIIGLPESTGIDVTALTLPTYVAEAVGFSMDSSGIMYDEQELQMFSLAYRTETENNGHKLVVQFNIMASLNDASAQTLEEVVTPSEFTITGESVPETVGVRQRASRIELSTRNTDRELLSAFDDALRTGSMTDIAKALANNPDTVSRINALRSI
;
A
#
# COMPACT_ATOMS: atom_id res chain seq x y z
N MET A 1 -6.70 -25.71 -0.64
CA MET A 1 -6.20 -24.41 -0.17
C MET A 1 -6.76 -24.16 1.22
N ILE A 2 -5.94 -24.11 2.24
CA ILE A 2 -6.41 -23.72 3.58
C ILE A 2 -6.47 -22.20 3.52
N ASN A 3 -7.68 -21.63 3.59
CA ASN A 3 -7.86 -20.20 3.72
C ASN A 3 -7.26 -19.77 5.06
N GLN A 4 -6.16 -19.05 5.00
CA GLN A 4 -5.55 -18.47 6.18
C GLN A 4 -6.33 -17.20 6.48
N HIS A 5 -7.02 -17.12 7.61
CA HIS A 5 -7.69 -15.91 8.03
C HIS A 5 -6.65 -14.84 8.40
N GLU A 6 -6.79 -13.68 7.81
CA GLU A 6 -5.99 -12.51 8.15
C GLU A 6 -6.73 -11.70 9.20
N TYR A 7 -6.03 -11.31 10.24
CA TYR A 7 -6.57 -10.45 11.29
C TYR A 7 -5.51 -9.47 11.76
N GLY A 8 -5.93 -8.30 12.17
CA GLY A 8 -5.04 -7.32 12.77
C GLY A 8 -4.05 -6.69 11.78
N LEU A 9 -4.22 -5.42 11.54
CA LEU A 9 -3.30 -4.58 10.80
C LEU A 9 -2.32 -4.01 11.82
N SER A 10 -1.06 -4.45 11.82
CA SER A 10 -0.14 -4.19 12.92
C SER A 10 0.89 -3.11 12.64
N ARG A 11 1.16 -2.80 11.40
CA ARG A 11 2.13 -1.78 11.01
C ARG A 11 1.72 -1.15 9.70
N GLY A 12 1.68 0.18 9.65
CA GLY A 12 1.53 0.95 8.42
C GLY A 12 2.70 1.90 8.24
N MET A 13 3.18 2.01 7.01
CA MET A 13 4.22 2.96 6.61
C MET A 13 3.83 3.57 5.28
N ILE A 14 3.90 4.89 5.20
CA ILE A 14 3.72 5.66 3.97
C ILE A 14 5.08 6.12 3.45
N TYR A 15 5.24 6.14 2.15
CA TYR A 15 6.45 6.58 1.45
C TYR A 15 6.08 7.71 0.48
N PRO A 16 6.08 8.98 0.93
CA PRO A 16 5.81 10.12 0.07
C PRO A 16 6.88 10.19 -1.03
N ASP A 17 6.49 10.50 -2.25
CA ASP A 17 7.39 10.62 -3.42
C ASP A 17 8.40 9.46 -3.55
N ASN A 18 8.02 8.25 -3.11
CA ASN A 18 8.90 7.09 -3.04
C ASN A 18 10.18 7.29 -2.19
N GLY A 19 10.16 8.26 -1.31
CA GLY A 19 11.20 8.55 -0.33
C GLY A 19 11.26 7.51 0.80
N PRO A 20 11.90 7.86 1.94
CA PRO A 20 11.98 7.00 3.11
C PRO A 20 10.61 6.81 3.76
N GLY A 21 10.43 5.64 4.36
CA GLY A 21 9.18 5.29 5.02
C GLY A 21 8.92 6.11 6.28
N LEU A 22 7.70 6.61 6.39
CA LEU A 22 7.18 7.31 7.57
C LEU A 22 6.08 6.45 8.20
N PRO A 23 6.04 6.29 9.55
CA PRO A 23 5.06 5.44 10.20
C PRO A 23 3.66 6.04 10.09
N TRP A 24 2.65 5.24 9.74
CA TRP A 24 1.25 5.64 9.77
C TRP A 24 0.51 4.89 10.89
N PRO A 25 0.47 5.45 12.10
CA PRO A 25 -0.27 4.87 13.20
C PRO A 25 -1.79 4.98 12.99
N GLY A 26 -2.55 4.08 13.60
CA GLY A 26 -4.01 4.15 13.59
C GLY A 26 -4.66 3.66 12.30
N LEU A 27 -3.95 2.92 11.45
CA LEU A 27 -4.57 2.21 10.34
C LEU A 27 -5.55 1.17 10.88
N VAL A 28 -6.81 1.23 10.41
CA VAL A 28 -7.89 0.30 10.78
C VAL A 28 -8.09 -0.74 9.71
N LYS A 29 -8.14 -0.29 8.46
CA LYS A 29 -8.48 -1.16 7.33
C LYS A 29 -7.78 -0.69 6.05
N VAL A 30 -7.28 -1.65 5.29
CA VAL A 30 -6.79 -1.42 3.93
C VAL A 30 -7.48 -2.41 3.01
N THR A 31 -8.18 -1.92 1.99
CA THR A 31 -8.96 -2.73 1.05
C THR A 31 -8.48 -2.46 -0.37
N PRO A 32 -7.61 -3.31 -0.93
CA PRO A 32 -7.26 -3.22 -2.33
C PRO A 32 -8.45 -3.64 -3.21
N LYS A 33 -8.72 -2.86 -4.25
CA LYS A 33 -9.77 -3.11 -5.23
C LYS A 33 -9.12 -3.48 -6.55
N LEU A 34 -9.05 -4.76 -6.84
CA LEU A 34 -8.52 -5.24 -8.13
C LEU A 34 -9.55 -4.98 -9.22
N LYS A 35 -9.20 -4.13 -10.18
CA LYS A 35 -9.98 -3.91 -11.38
C LYS A 35 -9.34 -4.67 -12.53
N HIS A 36 -10.12 -5.49 -13.22
CA HIS A 36 -9.73 -6.16 -14.45
C HIS A 36 -10.69 -5.75 -15.57
N ASN A 37 -10.18 -5.10 -16.59
CA ASN A 37 -10.94 -4.89 -17.81
C ASN A 37 -10.85 -6.14 -18.68
N MET A 38 -12.01 -6.76 -18.89
CA MET A 38 -12.15 -7.92 -19.76
C MET A 38 -12.78 -7.49 -21.08
N TYR A 39 -12.02 -7.59 -22.16
CA TYR A 39 -12.52 -7.29 -23.51
C TYR A 39 -12.84 -8.60 -24.22
N PRO A 40 -14.13 -8.89 -24.46
CA PRO A 40 -14.50 -10.07 -25.22
C PRO A 40 -14.16 -9.87 -26.71
N ILE A 41 -13.50 -10.85 -27.29
CA ILE A 41 -13.27 -10.94 -28.73
C ILE A 41 -14.39 -11.79 -29.34
N TYR A 42 -14.99 -11.28 -30.40
CA TYR A 42 -16.04 -11.98 -31.13
C TYR A 42 -15.55 -12.39 -32.50
N ASP A 43 -15.83 -13.64 -32.86
CA ASP A 43 -15.73 -14.13 -34.24
C ASP A 43 -17.07 -14.65 -34.69
N ASN A 44 -17.52 -14.21 -35.87
CA ASN A 44 -18.84 -14.57 -36.47
C ASN A 44 -20.00 -14.43 -35.49
N GLY A 45 -20.01 -13.38 -34.68
CA GLY A 45 -21.05 -13.10 -33.68
C GLY A 45 -21.05 -14.01 -32.46
N LYS A 46 -20.04 -14.89 -32.32
CA LYS A 46 -19.82 -15.72 -31.13
C LYS A 46 -18.63 -15.22 -30.38
N LYS A 47 -18.71 -15.23 -29.05
CA LYS A 47 -17.58 -14.92 -28.18
C LYS A 47 -16.52 -16.00 -28.35
N TYR A 48 -15.36 -15.59 -28.86
CA TYR A 48 -14.24 -16.48 -29.17
C TYR A 48 -13.20 -16.50 -28.03
N ASP A 49 -12.89 -15.30 -27.48
CA ASP A 49 -11.85 -15.17 -26.46
C ASP A 49 -12.11 -13.95 -25.58
N ILE A 50 -11.35 -13.81 -24.51
CA ILE A 50 -11.38 -12.66 -23.60
C ILE A 50 -9.95 -12.18 -23.37
N ILE A 51 -9.66 -10.94 -23.74
CA ILE A 51 -8.41 -10.30 -23.34
C ILE A 51 -8.62 -9.59 -22.00
N GLY A 52 -7.87 -10.02 -20.98
CA GLY A 52 -7.75 -9.31 -19.71
C GLY A 52 -6.61 -8.32 -19.78
N LEU A 53 -6.89 -7.03 -19.67
CA LEU A 53 -5.86 -6.00 -19.52
C LEU A 53 -5.79 -5.63 -18.03
N PRO A 54 -4.58 -5.62 -17.42
CA PRO A 54 -4.40 -5.13 -16.07
C PRO A 54 -4.69 -3.63 -16.05
N GLU A 55 -5.63 -3.21 -15.23
CA GLU A 55 -5.89 -1.81 -14.91
C GLU A 55 -5.21 -1.41 -13.60
N SER A 56 -5.34 -0.11 -13.28
CA SER A 56 -4.97 0.42 -11.97
C SER A 56 -5.67 -0.37 -10.85
N THR A 57 -4.95 -0.61 -9.77
CA THR A 57 -5.53 -1.22 -8.57
C THR A 57 -6.06 -0.11 -7.68
N GLY A 58 -7.36 -0.04 -7.48
CA GLY A 58 -7.96 0.86 -6.50
C GLY A 58 -7.58 0.45 -5.07
N ILE A 59 -7.59 1.40 -4.16
CA ILE A 59 -7.33 1.18 -2.73
C ILE A 59 -8.25 2.06 -1.89
N ASP A 60 -8.86 1.48 -0.86
CA ASP A 60 -9.46 2.23 0.23
C ASP A 60 -8.65 2.01 1.50
N VAL A 61 -8.35 3.10 2.19
CA VAL A 61 -7.63 3.09 3.46
C VAL A 61 -8.48 3.78 4.50
N THR A 62 -8.77 3.09 5.61
CA THR A 62 -9.46 3.66 6.77
C THR A 62 -8.48 3.77 7.92
N ALA A 63 -8.40 4.94 8.55
CA ALA A 63 -7.50 5.22 9.66
C ALA A 63 -8.15 6.11 10.72
N LEU A 64 -7.72 5.96 11.97
CA LEU A 64 -8.13 6.81 13.11
C LEU A 64 -7.29 8.09 13.20
N THR A 65 -6.14 8.13 12.53
CA THR A 65 -5.25 9.28 12.54
C THR A 65 -4.86 9.67 11.12
N LEU A 66 -4.72 10.96 10.89
CA LEU A 66 -4.23 11.53 9.64
C LEU A 66 -2.97 12.36 9.95
N PRO A 67 -1.77 11.75 9.98
CA PRO A 67 -0.53 12.50 10.16
C PRO A 67 -0.35 13.55 9.06
N THR A 68 0.35 14.64 9.36
CA THR A 68 0.54 15.77 8.44
C THR A 68 1.06 15.33 7.07
N TYR A 69 2.09 14.47 7.03
CA TYR A 69 2.64 13.96 5.76
C TYR A 69 1.66 13.08 4.98
N VAL A 70 0.66 12.47 5.64
CA VAL A 70 -0.43 11.76 4.95
C VAL A 70 -1.44 12.77 4.42
N ALA A 71 -1.80 13.77 5.24
CA ALA A 71 -2.68 14.84 4.83
C ALA A 71 -2.13 15.58 3.60
N GLU A 72 -0.84 15.91 3.60
CA GLU A 72 -0.16 16.52 2.44
C GLU A 72 -0.23 15.64 1.19
N ALA A 73 -0.02 14.33 1.34
CA ALA A 73 -0.11 13.41 0.20
C ALA A 73 -1.52 13.32 -0.41
N VAL A 74 -2.57 13.57 0.39
CA VAL A 74 -3.97 13.51 -0.08
C VAL A 74 -4.57 14.91 -0.38
N GLY A 75 -3.75 15.93 -0.54
CA GLY A 75 -4.15 17.23 -1.06
C GLY A 75 -4.36 18.32 -0.04
N PHE A 76 -3.88 18.16 1.19
CA PHE A 76 -3.87 19.23 2.18
C PHE A 76 -2.47 19.86 2.29
N SER A 77 -2.41 21.13 2.57
CA SER A 77 -1.17 21.81 2.99
C SER A 77 -1.33 22.40 4.38
N MET A 78 -0.24 22.50 5.12
CA MET A 78 -0.22 23.11 6.44
C MET A 78 0.77 24.28 6.47
N ASP A 79 0.32 25.45 6.88
CA ASP A 79 1.19 26.60 7.04
C ASP A 79 2.00 26.55 8.36
N SER A 80 2.93 27.48 8.51
CA SER A 80 3.77 27.61 9.71
C SER A 80 2.98 27.92 11.01
N SER A 81 1.73 28.32 10.89
CA SER A 81 0.81 28.60 11.99
C SER A 81 -0.01 27.37 12.39
N GLY A 82 0.11 26.26 11.65
CA GLY A 82 -0.64 25.04 11.87
C GLY A 82 -2.05 25.05 11.26
N ILE A 83 -2.34 25.98 10.37
CA ILE A 83 -3.59 26.01 9.63
C ILE A 83 -3.48 25.07 8.45
N MET A 84 -4.44 24.15 8.31
CA MET A 84 -4.53 23.20 7.23
C MET A 84 -5.45 23.72 6.14
N TYR A 85 -4.98 23.71 4.90
CA TYR A 85 -5.70 24.15 3.71
C TYR A 85 -5.96 22.94 2.81
N ASP A 86 -7.16 22.87 2.25
CA ASP A 86 -7.51 21.91 1.20
C ASP A 86 -7.14 22.50 -0.16
N GLU A 87 -5.96 22.17 -0.64
CA GLU A 87 -5.44 22.66 -1.93
C GLU A 87 -5.73 21.70 -3.07
N GLN A 88 -6.17 20.49 -2.77
CA GLN A 88 -6.46 19.41 -3.72
C GLN A 88 -5.27 19.06 -4.65
N GLU A 89 -4.06 19.39 -4.24
CA GLU A 89 -2.83 19.02 -4.94
C GLU A 89 -2.35 17.65 -4.45
N LEU A 90 -2.82 16.60 -5.13
CA LEU A 90 -2.52 15.23 -4.77
C LEU A 90 -1.06 14.88 -5.04
N GLN A 91 -0.40 14.27 -4.06
CA GLN A 91 0.95 13.74 -4.22
C GLN A 91 0.93 12.22 -4.31
N MET A 92 1.86 11.67 -5.09
CA MET A 92 2.01 10.23 -5.20
C MET A 92 2.74 9.68 -3.97
N PHE A 93 2.24 8.58 -3.44
CA PHE A 93 2.89 7.87 -2.33
C PHE A 93 2.78 6.37 -2.51
N SER A 94 3.60 5.61 -1.79
CA SER A 94 3.43 4.17 -1.66
C SER A 94 3.08 3.80 -0.23
N LEU A 95 2.38 2.69 -0.04
CA LEU A 95 1.93 2.22 1.27
C LEU A 95 2.43 0.80 1.52
N ALA A 96 3.12 0.60 2.64
CA ALA A 96 3.43 -0.73 3.14
C ALA A 96 2.68 -0.99 4.44
N TYR A 97 2.18 -2.20 4.62
CA TYR A 97 1.53 -2.61 5.85
C TYR A 97 1.73 -4.10 6.13
N ARG A 98 1.60 -4.45 7.39
CA ARG A 98 1.69 -5.82 7.87
C ARG A 98 0.33 -6.27 8.38
N THR A 99 -0.09 -7.45 7.98
CA THR A 99 -1.25 -8.14 8.55
C THR A 99 -0.78 -9.39 9.29
N GLU A 100 -1.40 -9.67 10.42
CA GLU A 100 -1.19 -10.91 11.16
C GLU A 100 -2.05 -12.01 10.55
N THR A 101 -1.54 -13.22 10.59
CA THR A 101 -2.25 -14.41 10.10
C THR A 101 -2.27 -15.48 11.19
N GLU A 102 -3.13 -16.49 11.03
CA GLU A 102 -3.18 -17.62 11.96
C GLU A 102 -1.80 -18.26 12.16
N ASN A 103 -1.60 -18.88 13.32
CA ASN A 103 -0.36 -19.57 13.72
C ASN A 103 0.87 -18.65 13.83
N ASN A 104 0.69 -17.43 14.33
CA ASN A 104 1.75 -16.42 14.48
C ASN A 104 2.47 -16.10 13.16
N GLY A 105 1.81 -16.32 12.03
CA GLY A 105 2.29 -15.89 10.74
C GLY A 105 1.97 -14.42 10.49
N HIS A 106 2.61 -13.85 9.49
CA HIS A 106 2.29 -12.51 9.03
C HIS A 106 2.49 -12.38 7.52
N LYS A 107 1.89 -11.36 6.97
CA LYS A 107 2.03 -10.96 5.59
C LYS A 107 2.46 -9.50 5.53
N LEU A 108 3.45 -9.22 4.72
CA LEU A 108 3.88 -7.88 4.35
C LEU A 108 3.28 -7.56 2.98
N VAL A 109 2.63 -6.43 2.88
CA VAL A 109 2.03 -5.95 1.64
C VAL A 109 2.58 -4.58 1.33
N VAL A 110 2.98 -4.38 0.09
CA VAL A 110 3.38 -3.07 -0.43
C VAL A 110 2.51 -2.76 -1.63
N GLN A 111 1.94 -1.57 -1.64
CA GLN A 111 1.23 -1.02 -2.77
C GLN A 111 1.94 0.24 -3.25
N PHE A 112 2.26 0.26 -4.55
CA PHE A 112 3.10 1.28 -5.15
C PHE A 112 2.30 2.41 -5.77
N ASN A 113 2.89 3.59 -5.79
CA ASN A 113 2.46 4.73 -6.60
C ASN A 113 0.95 5.02 -6.50
N ILE A 114 0.48 5.22 -5.28
CA ILE A 114 -0.92 5.55 -4.98
C ILE A 114 -1.10 7.04 -5.14
N MET A 115 -2.12 7.44 -5.89
CA MET A 115 -2.67 8.78 -5.89
C MET A 115 -4.07 8.71 -5.30
N ALA A 116 -4.29 9.40 -4.19
CA ALA A 116 -5.50 9.25 -3.41
C ALA A 116 -6.02 10.59 -2.87
N SER A 117 -7.31 10.64 -2.62
CA SER A 117 -8.00 11.76 -1.99
C SER A 117 -8.70 11.33 -0.72
N LEU A 118 -8.88 12.27 0.20
CA LEU A 118 -9.72 12.08 1.38
C LEU A 118 -11.19 12.16 0.95
N ASN A 119 -11.95 11.07 1.18
CA ASN A 119 -13.35 11.03 0.78
C ASN A 119 -14.29 11.48 1.89
N ASP A 120 -13.94 11.20 3.14
CA ASP A 120 -14.83 11.45 4.26
C ASP A 120 -14.02 11.78 5.53
N ALA A 121 -14.41 12.88 6.16
CA ALA A 121 -13.93 13.29 7.47
C ALA A 121 -15.18 13.63 8.30
N SER A 122 -15.71 12.66 9.04
CA SER A 122 -16.88 12.86 9.86
C SER A 122 -16.51 13.43 11.23
N ALA A 123 -17.18 14.51 11.64
CA ALA A 123 -17.15 15.00 13.00
C ALA A 123 -18.48 14.65 13.68
N GLN A 124 -18.43 13.98 14.82
CA GLN A 124 -19.62 13.62 15.60
C GLN A 124 -19.63 14.36 16.94
N THR A 125 -20.83 14.70 17.41
CA THR A 125 -21.03 15.22 18.78
C THR A 125 -20.76 14.10 19.79
N LEU A 126 -20.23 14.44 20.95
CA LEU A 126 -20.02 13.51 22.05
C LEU A 126 -21.35 12.88 22.46
N GLU A 127 -21.44 11.57 22.25
CA GLU A 127 -22.54 10.73 22.75
C GLU A 127 -22.07 9.92 23.98
N GLU A 128 -22.99 9.21 24.63
CA GLU A 128 -22.70 8.35 25.79
C GLU A 128 -21.62 7.28 25.51
N VAL A 129 -21.50 6.86 24.24
CA VAL A 129 -20.43 5.98 23.74
C VAL A 129 -19.59 6.75 22.72
N VAL A 130 -18.34 7.02 23.08
CA VAL A 130 -17.40 7.71 22.19
C VAL A 130 -16.92 6.77 21.10
N THR A 131 -17.39 6.97 19.89
CA THR A 131 -16.84 6.29 18.71
C THR A 131 -15.78 7.20 18.09
N PRO A 132 -14.52 6.76 17.97
CA PRO A 132 -13.49 7.55 17.30
C PRO A 132 -13.88 7.87 15.86
N SER A 133 -13.64 9.09 15.43
CA SER A 133 -13.83 9.47 14.02
C SER A 133 -12.82 8.75 13.16
N GLU A 134 -13.26 8.26 12.02
CA GLU A 134 -12.41 7.58 11.03
C GLU A 134 -12.22 8.47 9.80
N PHE A 135 -11.04 8.41 9.23
CA PHE A 135 -10.70 9.01 7.95
C PHE A 135 -10.71 7.93 6.89
N THR A 136 -11.41 8.17 5.79
CA THR A 136 -11.41 7.25 4.64
C THR A 136 -10.77 7.92 3.44
N ILE A 137 -9.72 7.30 2.95
CA ILE A 137 -8.96 7.71 1.77
C ILE A 137 -9.23 6.70 0.67
N THR A 138 -9.57 7.19 -0.52
CA THR A 138 -9.73 6.34 -1.71
C THR A 138 -8.77 6.80 -2.79
N GLY A 139 -8.09 5.86 -3.40
CA GLY A 139 -7.11 6.14 -4.44
C GLY A 139 -6.96 5.05 -5.47
N GLU A 140 -6.10 5.32 -6.41
CA GLU A 140 -5.67 4.37 -7.45
C GLU A 140 -4.16 4.25 -7.46
N SER A 141 -3.69 3.04 -7.68
CA SER A 141 -2.29 2.66 -7.69
C SER A 141 -1.81 2.46 -9.12
N VAL A 142 -0.72 3.11 -9.48
CA VAL A 142 -0.07 2.92 -10.78
C VAL A 142 1.01 1.83 -10.65
N PRO A 143 1.05 0.86 -11.58
CA PRO A 143 2.03 -0.20 -11.51
C PRO A 143 3.47 0.30 -11.58
N GLU A 144 4.32 -0.15 -10.66
CA GLU A 144 5.76 0.06 -10.64
C GLU A 144 6.48 -1.13 -11.28
N THR A 145 7.67 -0.88 -11.82
CA THR A 145 8.53 -1.95 -12.33
C THR A 145 9.24 -2.62 -11.16
N VAL A 146 8.74 -3.78 -10.78
CA VAL A 146 9.30 -4.60 -9.70
C VAL A 146 9.98 -5.81 -10.33
N GLY A 147 11.31 -5.83 -10.33
CA GLY A 147 12.08 -6.95 -10.89
C GLY A 147 12.18 -6.94 -12.42
N VAL A 148 12.66 -8.06 -12.96
CA VAL A 148 12.92 -8.22 -14.40
C VAL A 148 11.64 -8.41 -15.21
N ARG A 149 10.53 -8.73 -14.56
CA ARG A 149 9.41 -9.31 -15.29
C ARG A 149 8.15 -8.48 -15.37
N GLN A 150 7.83 -7.61 -14.44
CA GLN A 150 6.47 -7.06 -14.46
C GLN A 150 6.32 -5.73 -13.73
N ARG A 151 5.47 -4.92 -14.31
CA ARG A 151 4.84 -3.81 -13.60
C ARG A 151 3.83 -4.40 -12.62
N ALA A 152 4.00 -4.12 -11.36
CA ALA A 152 3.09 -4.53 -10.30
C ALA A 152 2.61 -3.30 -9.52
N SER A 153 1.32 -3.18 -9.31
CA SER A 153 0.76 -2.16 -8.42
C SER A 153 0.84 -2.60 -6.96
N ARG A 154 0.99 -3.91 -6.71
CA ARG A 154 1.00 -4.51 -5.38
C ARG A 154 1.88 -5.75 -5.33
N ILE A 155 2.62 -5.90 -4.25
CA ILE A 155 3.34 -7.13 -3.92
C ILE A 155 2.96 -7.62 -2.54
N GLU A 156 3.05 -8.93 -2.33
CA GLU A 156 2.79 -9.57 -1.05
C GLU A 156 3.88 -10.61 -0.75
N LEU A 157 4.41 -10.56 0.47
CA LEU A 157 5.30 -11.57 1.02
C LEU A 157 4.64 -12.15 2.28
N SER A 158 4.65 -13.46 2.44
CA SER A 158 4.05 -14.09 3.60
C SER A 158 4.97 -15.14 4.21
N THR A 159 4.86 -15.35 5.50
CA THR A 159 5.59 -16.42 6.23
C THR A 159 5.36 -17.81 5.65
N ARG A 160 4.30 -17.99 4.88
CA ARG A 160 3.94 -19.26 4.26
C ARG A 160 4.69 -19.54 2.95
N ASN A 161 4.88 -18.49 2.13
CA ASN A 161 5.30 -18.65 0.73
C ASN A 161 6.67 -18.04 0.46
N THR A 162 7.20 -17.27 1.41
CA THR A 162 8.44 -16.53 1.25
C THR A 162 9.50 -17.12 2.18
N ASP A 163 10.73 -17.21 1.69
CA ASP A 163 11.87 -17.58 2.51
C ASP A 163 11.97 -16.65 3.71
N ARG A 164 12.29 -17.22 4.88
CA ARG A 164 12.28 -16.50 6.16
C ARG A 164 13.33 -15.39 6.20
N GLU A 165 14.47 -15.62 5.58
CA GLU A 165 15.55 -14.65 5.51
C GLU A 165 15.16 -13.47 4.63
N LEU A 166 14.59 -13.74 3.45
CA LEU A 166 14.07 -12.71 2.56
C LEU A 166 12.96 -11.90 3.22
N LEU A 167 12.03 -12.55 3.90
CA LEU A 167 10.93 -11.88 4.60
C LEU A 167 11.43 -10.95 5.70
N SER A 168 12.42 -11.40 6.51
CA SER A 168 13.03 -10.59 7.56
C SER A 168 13.78 -9.40 6.97
N ALA A 169 14.60 -9.64 5.95
CA ALA A 169 15.36 -8.58 5.28
C ALA A 169 14.44 -7.53 4.67
N PHE A 170 13.32 -7.97 4.08
CA PHE A 170 12.33 -7.09 3.50
C PHE A 170 11.58 -6.26 4.56
N ASP A 171 11.17 -6.87 5.69
CA ASP A 171 10.54 -6.14 6.80
C ASP A 171 11.47 -5.06 7.39
N ASP A 172 12.76 -5.35 7.48
CA ASP A 172 13.74 -4.37 7.94
C ASP A 172 13.98 -3.26 6.90
N ALA A 173 14.06 -3.60 5.61
CA ALA A 173 14.20 -2.62 4.54
C ALA A 173 13.00 -1.65 4.46
N LEU A 174 11.80 -2.14 4.73
CA LEU A 174 10.61 -1.28 4.81
C LEU A 174 10.70 -0.22 5.92
N ARG A 175 11.53 -0.42 6.93
CA ARG A 175 11.70 0.56 8.02
C ARG A 175 12.71 1.64 7.72
N THR A 176 13.69 1.36 6.90
CA THR A 176 14.90 2.20 6.74
C THR A 176 15.13 2.65 5.30
N GLY A 177 14.63 1.88 4.33
CA GLY A 177 14.87 2.14 2.91
C GLY A 177 13.86 3.09 2.27
N SER A 178 14.23 3.62 1.11
CA SER A 178 13.29 4.29 0.22
C SER A 178 12.51 3.27 -0.59
N MET A 179 11.31 3.62 -1.03
CA MET A 179 10.49 2.72 -1.85
C MET A 179 11.17 2.38 -3.19
N THR A 180 11.87 3.34 -3.78
CA THR A 180 12.62 3.12 -5.03
C THR A 180 13.72 2.08 -4.85
N ASP A 181 14.46 2.12 -3.75
CA ASP A 181 15.54 1.18 -3.48
C ASP A 181 15.01 -0.21 -3.15
N ILE A 182 13.89 -0.29 -2.43
CA ILE A 182 13.18 -1.54 -2.16
C ILE A 182 12.70 -2.18 -3.46
N ALA A 183 12.07 -1.42 -4.35
CA ALA A 183 11.63 -1.91 -5.66
C ALA A 183 12.80 -2.43 -6.51
N LYS A 184 13.93 -1.71 -6.54
CA LYS A 184 15.16 -2.16 -7.21
C LYS A 184 15.76 -3.42 -6.58
N ALA A 185 15.72 -3.55 -5.27
CA ALA A 185 16.23 -4.72 -4.55
C ALA A 185 15.40 -5.97 -4.82
N LEU A 186 14.10 -5.82 -5.03
CA LEU A 186 13.18 -6.91 -5.40
C LEU A 186 13.35 -7.39 -6.85
N ALA A 187 14.16 -6.71 -7.67
CA ALA A 187 14.46 -7.18 -9.00
C ALA A 187 15.00 -8.63 -8.95
N ASN A 188 14.40 -9.55 -9.73
CA ASN A 188 14.69 -10.99 -9.77
C ASN A 188 16.17 -11.26 -10.07
N ASN A 189 16.95 -11.30 -8.99
CA ASN A 189 18.36 -11.60 -9.03
C ASN A 189 18.62 -12.62 -7.91
N PRO A 190 19.44 -13.65 -8.09
CA PRO A 190 19.85 -14.57 -7.03
C PRO A 190 20.41 -13.83 -5.79
N ASP A 191 20.89 -12.60 -5.96
CA ASP A 191 21.42 -11.77 -4.87
C ASP A 191 20.38 -10.86 -4.22
N THR A 192 19.09 -11.10 -4.38
CA THR A 192 18.02 -10.24 -3.84
C THR A 192 18.17 -10.05 -2.32
N VAL A 193 18.45 -11.11 -1.58
CA VAL A 193 18.64 -11.04 -0.11
C VAL A 193 19.84 -10.16 0.24
N SER A 194 20.96 -10.32 -0.46
CA SER A 194 22.17 -9.50 -0.24
C SER A 194 21.92 -8.03 -0.53
N ARG A 195 21.17 -7.73 -1.61
CA ARG A 195 20.81 -6.36 -1.99
C ARG A 195 19.86 -5.71 -0.99
N ILE A 196 18.87 -6.45 -0.50
CA ILE A 196 17.96 -5.96 0.55
C ILE A 196 18.73 -5.77 1.85
N ASN A 197 19.63 -6.68 2.21
CA ASN A 197 20.45 -6.54 3.40
C ASN A 197 21.39 -5.31 3.34
N ALA A 198 21.87 -4.94 2.15
CA ALA A 198 22.68 -3.72 1.98
C ALA A 198 21.89 -2.43 2.31
N LEU A 199 20.56 -2.42 2.13
CA LEU A 199 19.70 -1.29 2.52
C LEU A 199 19.60 -1.12 4.05
N ARG A 200 19.94 -2.15 4.83
CA ARG A 200 19.89 -2.11 6.31
C ARG A 200 21.10 -1.41 6.92
N SER A 201 22.17 -1.23 6.16
CA SER A 201 23.45 -0.68 6.62
C SER A 201 23.64 0.80 6.29
N ILE A 202 22.61 1.44 5.74
CA ILE A 202 22.54 2.88 5.50
C ILE A 202 21.75 3.54 6.63
#